data_06611701f22d79b5b5162503e3a243f8
#
_entry.id   06611701f22d79b5b5162503e3a243f8
#
_cell.length_a   1.000
_cell.length_b   1.000
_cell.length_c   1.000
_cell.angle_alpha   90.00
_cell.angle_beta   90.00
_cell.angle_gamma   90.00
#
_symmetry.space_group_name_H-M   'P 1'
#
loop_
_entity.id
_entity.type
_entity.pdbx_description
1 polymer ?
#
loop_
_entity_poly.entity_id
_entity_poly.type
_entity_poly.pdbx_seq_one_letter_code
_entity_poly.pdbx_strand_id
1 'polypeptide(L)'
;MKYFIEVSYKGSAYHGWQIQKNARSVQEVINDCFSKILQQKIEVYGSGRTDTGVHCLQQFAHFVSENQINAKDLAHRSNSFLPKDIAIKSIKAVSEDAHARFSALSRKYIYKISKEKNPFLTDFAYQLHAPLHLKKMQTAADLLLQWQDYTAFSKTNAGNEHHLCDITEAFWKVDGSMLYFQITANRFLRGMVRLITGALLQVGMEKMSLEDFKQMLESKKRDTRRFAVPPQGLYLAEVKYPAEIFINE
;
A
#
# COMPACT_ATOMS: atom_id res chain seq x y z
N MET A 1 -0.75 20.34 -18.87
CA MET A 1 -0.03 20.42 -17.59
C MET A 1 -0.23 19.13 -16.80
N LYS A 2 0.78 18.70 -16.04
CA LYS A 2 0.71 17.49 -15.22
C LYS A 2 0.46 17.82 -13.75
N TYR A 3 -0.37 17.02 -13.10
CA TYR A 3 -0.75 17.20 -11.70
C TYR A 3 -0.61 15.90 -10.93
N PHE A 4 -0.18 16.00 -9.66
CA PHE A 4 -0.32 14.93 -8.70
C PHE A 4 -1.57 15.18 -7.84
N ILE A 5 -2.32 14.10 -7.60
CA ILE A 5 -3.38 14.06 -6.59
C ILE A 5 -2.92 13.22 -5.41
N GLU A 6 -3.19 13.68 -4.22
CA GLU A 6 -3.05 12.91 -2.99
C GLU A 6 -4.41 12.32 -2.62
N VAL A 7 -4.48 11.00 -2.49
CA VAL A 7 -5.73 10.24 -2.31
C VAL A 7 -5.67 9.40 -1.06
N SER A 8 -6.78 9.34 -0.34
CA SER A 8 -7.01 8.34 0.70
C SER A 8 -8.30 7.56 0.42
N TYR A 9 -8.35 6.27 0.80
CA TYR A 9 -9.56 5.46 0.60
C TYR A 9 -9.68 4.28 1.56
N LYS A 10 -10.93 3.90 1.87
CA LYS A 10 -11.30 2.63 2.48
C LYS A 10 -11.43 1.58 1.36
N GLY A 11 -10.55 0.58 1.34
CA GLY A 11 -10.47 -0.39 0.24
C GLY A 11 -11.54 -1.47 0.22
N SER A 12 -12.36 -1.61 1.28
CA SER A 12 -13.27 -2.75 1.48
C SER A 12 -14.28 -2.96 0.33
N ALA A 13 -14.71 -1.87 -0.33
CA ALA A 13 -15.68 -1.91 -1.43
C ALA A 13 -15.04 -2.02 -2.82
N TYR A 14 -13.70 -2.15 -2.90
CA TYR A 14 -12.96 -2.08 -4.16
C TYR A 14 -12.09 -3.30 -4.40
N HIS A 15 -11.95 -3.66 -5.67
CA HIS A 15 -11.02 -4.70 -6.12
C HIS A 15 -9.60 -4.16 -6.30
N GLY A 16 -9.17 -3.31 -5.36
CA GLY A 16 -7.89 -2.63 -5.33
C GLY A 16 -7.85 -1.34 -6.13
N TRP A 17 -6.63 -0.84 -6.36
CA TRP A 17 -6.42 0.41 -7.07
C TRP A 17 -6.71 0.31 -8.57
N GLN A 18 -6.07 -0.65 -9.25
CA GLN A 18 -5.98 -0.71 -10.71
C GLN A 18 -7.29 -1.13 -11.38
N ILE A 19 -7.66 -0.45 -12.46
CA ILE A 19 -8.79 -0.82 -13.33
C ILE A 19 -8.64 -2.27 -13.79
N GLN A 20 -9.72 -3.03 -13.71
CA GLN A 20 -9.82 -4.42 -14.11
C GLN A 20 -11.15 -4.65 -14.86
N LYS A 21 -11.18 -5.66 -15.73
CA LYS A 21 -12.42 -6.10 -16.35
C LYS A 21 -13.38 -6.64 -15.27
N ASN A 22 -14.61 -6.20 -15.27
CA ASN A 22 -15.70 -6.70 -14.40
C ASN A 22 -15.49 -6.50 -12.88
N ALA A 23 -14.71 -5.50 -12.47
CA ALA A 23 -14.46 -5.25 -11.04
C ALA A 23 -14.25 -3.77 -10.78
N ARG A 24 -15.06 -3.19 -9.88
CA ARG A 24 -14.96 -1.78 -9.48
C ARG A 24 -13.63 -1.51 -8.78
N SER A 25 -12.88 -0.53 -9.26
CA SER A 25 -11.59 -0.13 -8.73
C SER A 25 -11.58 1.34 -8.29
N VAL A 26 -10.62 1.71 -7.43
CA VAL A 26 -10.46 3.10 -6.98
C VAL A 26 -10.08 4.01 -8.15
N GLN A 27 -9.18 3.56 -9.02
CA GLN A 27 -8.72 4.29 -10.21
C GLN A 27 -9.89 4.63 -11.15
N GLU A 28 -10.77 3.67 -11.41
CA GLU A 28 -11.96 3.85 -12.27
C GLU A 28 -12.87 4.95 -11.71
N VAL A 29 -13.18 4.90 -10.42
CA VAL A 29 -14.05 5.89 -9.76
C VAL A 29 -13.46 7.30 -9.82
N ILE A 30 -12.13 7.43 -9.67
CA ILE A 30 -11.46 8.73 -9.76
C ILE A 30 -11.43 9.20 -11.22
N ASN A 31 -11.16 8.33 -12.19
CA ASN A 31 -11.17 8.67 -13.62
C ASN A 31 -12.55 9.21 -14.04
N ASP A 32 -13.61 8.51 -13.65
CA ASP A 32 -15.00 8.91 -13.95
C ASP A 32 -15.34 10.27 -13.33
N CYS A 33 -14.97 10.47 -12.06
CA CYS A 33 -15.18 11.72 -11.36
C CYS A 33 -14.48 12.90 -12.05
N PHE A 34 -13.17 12.77 -12.30
CA PHE A 34 -12.37 13.83 -12.90
C PHE A 34 -12.78 14.11 -14.34
N SER A 35 -13.07 13.06 -15.12
CA SER A 35 -13.52 13.22 -16.51
C SER A 35 -14.85 13.99 -16.61
N LYS A 36 -15.78 13.73 -15.70
CA LYS A 36 -17.05 14.47 -15.63
C LYS A 36 -16.87 15.92 -15.20
N ILE A 37 -16.04 16.18 -14.19
CA ILE A 37 -15.83 17.55 -13.68
C ILE A 37 -15.08 18.40 -14.69
N LEU A 38 -14.04 17.85 -15.33
CA LEU A 38 -13.17 18.57 -16.27
C LEU A 38 -13.70 18.53 -17.71
N GLN A 39 -14.76 17.78 -17.99
CA GLN A 39 -15.35 17.59 -19.32
C GLN A 39 -14.33 17.14 -20.38
N GLN A 40 -13.34 16.35 -19.96
CA GLN A 40 -12.34 15.73 -20.83
C GLN A 40 -12.00 14.33 -20.30
N LYS A 41 -11.54 13.44 -21.16
CA LYS A 41 -11.13 12.11 -20.74
C LYS A 41 -9.88 12.21 -19.84
N ILE A 42 -9.99 11.80 -18.56
CA ILE A 42 -8.89 11.78 -17.61
C ILE A 42 -8.55 10.34 -17.25
N GLU A 43 -7.25 10.04 -17.27
CA GLU A 43 -6.71 8.80 -16.75
C GLU A 43 -5.68 9.12 -15.65
N VAL A 44 -5.90 8.62 -14.44
CA VAL A 44 -4.96 8.76 -13.33
C VAL A 44 -4.04 7.55 -13.24
N TYR A 45 -2.76 7.77 -12.97
CA TYR A 45 -1.73 6.72 -12.84
C TYR A 45 -1.17 6.74 -11.42
N GLY A 46 -1.48 5.71 -10.62
CA GLY A 46 -1.09 5.65 -9.21
C GLY A 46 0.38 5.36 -8.95
N SER A 47 0.84 5.70 -7.75
CA SER A 47 2.21 5.42 -7.25
C SER A 47 2.48 3.92 -7.06
N GLY A 48 1.45 3.10 -7.00
CA GLY A 48 1.51 1.65 -6.86
C GLY A 48 0.12 1.05 -6.94
N ARG A 49 0.09 -0.28 -6.94
CA ARG A 49 -1.16 -1.04 -6.91
C ARG A 49 -1.39 -1.53 -5.49
N THR A 50 -2.62 -1.42 -5.01
CA THR A 50 -3.10 -2.11 -3.81
C THR A 50 -3.95 -3.30 -4.21
N ASP A 51 -3.91 -4.38 -3.42
CA ASP A 51 -4.77 -5.56 -3.61
C ASP A 51 -6.23 -5.22 -3.19
N THR A 52 -7.17 -6.08 -3.60
CA THR A 52 -8.58 -6.03 -3.15
C THR A 52 -8.66 -5.93 -1.62
N GLY A 53 -9.48 -4.99 -1.13
CA GLY A 53 -9.72 -4.78 0.30
C GLY A 53 -8.63 -4.05 1.07
N VAL A 54 -7.51 -3.69 0.44
CA VAL A 54 -6.41 -2.95 1.07
C VAL A 54 -6.75 -1.47 1.13
N HIS A 55 -6.52 -0.86 2.30
CA HIS A 55 -6.78 0.56 2.55
C HIS A 55 -5.61 1.45 2.14
N CYS A 56 -5.89 2.73 2.05
CA CYS A 56 -4.87 3.74 1.78
C CYS A 56 -5.11 4.99 2.61
N LEU A 57 -4.11 5.40 3.38
CA LEU A 57 -4.10 6.67 4.10
C LEU A 57 -3.52 7.78 3.22
N GLN A 58 -2.52 7.45 2.41
CA GLN A 58 -1.90 8.35 1.46
C GLN A 58 -1.38 7.58 0.25
N GLN A 59 -1.90 7.90 -0.92
CA GLN A 59 -1.37 7.51 -2.22
C GLN A 59 -1.33 8.72 -3.12
N PHE A 60 -0.34 8.79 -3.99
CA PHE A 60 -0.33 9.76 -5.08
C PHE A 60 -0.68 9.10 -6.40
N ALA A 61 -1.37 9.86 -7.24
CA ALA A 61 -1.53 9.52 -8.64
C ALA A 61 -1.30 10.78 -9.48
N HIS A 62 -0.84 10.62 -10.72
CA HIS A 62 -0.72 11.73 -11.64
C HIS A 62 -1.74 11.63 -12.76
N PHE A 63 -2.09 12.78 -13.32
CA PHE A 63 -2.87 12.92 -14.54
C PHE A 63 -2.39 14.14 -15.31
N VAL A 64 -2.77 14.20 -16.60
CA VAL A 64 -2.53 15.34 -17.47
C VAL A 64 -3.86 16.02 -17.77
N SER A 65 -3.87 17.35 -17.70
CA SER A 65 -4.99 18.19 -18.15
C SER A 65 -4.54 19.07 -19.29
N GLU A 66 -5.39 19.20 -20.31
CA GLU A 66 -5.16 20.10 -21.46
C GLU A 66 -5.14 21.55 -20.99
N ASN A 67 -6.04 21.90 -20.09
CA ASN A 67 -6.17 23.23 -19.53
C ASN A 67 -5.54 23.31 -18.13
N GLN A 68 -5.14 24.52 -17.75
CA GLN A 68 -4.78 24.82 -16.37
C GLN A 68 -6.02 24.66 -15.48
N ILE A 69 -5.84 24.01 -14.35
CA ILE A 69 -6.94 23.76 -13.40
C ILE A 69 -6.76 24.60 -12.14
N ASN A 70 -7.88 24.98 -11.52
CA ASN A 70 -7.87 25.43 -10.14
C ASN A 70 -7.84 24.20 -9.22
N ALA A 71 -6.68 23.90 -8.64
CA ALA A 71 -6.44 22.70 -7.84
C ALA A 71 -7.37 22.59 -6.61
N LYS A 72 -7.63 23.74 -5.92
CA LYS A 72 -8.50 23.80 -4.73
C LYS A 72 -9.96 23.54 -5.11
N ASP A 73 -10.45 24.19 -6.18
CA ASP A 73 -11.82 23.99 -6.68
C ASP A 73 -12.03 22.55 -7.14
N LEU A 74 -11.09 21.98 -7.92
CA LEU A 74 -11.19 20.60 -8.37
C LEU A 74 -11.21 19.61 -7.20
N ALA A 75 -10.36 19.79 -6.19
CA ALA A 75 -10.36 18.94 -5.01
C ALA A 75 -11.69 19.02 -4.25
N HIS A 76 -12.25 20.21 -4.08
CA HIS A 76 -13.54 20.42 -3.41
C HIS A 76 -14.68 19.75 -4.17
N ARG A 77 -14.81 20.01 -5.47
CA ARG A 77 -15.85 19.43 -6.34
C ARG A 77 -15.73 17.91 -6.42
N SER A 78 -14.50 17.38 -6.51
CA SER A 78 -14.25 15.95 -6.54
C SER A 78 -14.72 15.29 -5.24
N ASN A 79 -14.42 15.85 -4.08
CA ASN A 79 -14.88 15.31 -2.79
C ASN A 79 -16.39 15.36 -2.60
N SER A 80 -17.07 16.31 -3.24
CA SER A 80 -18.55 16.37 -3.26
C SER A 80 -19.16 15.30 -4.17
N PHE A 81 -18.44 14.88 -5.21
CA PHE A 81 -18.88 13.90 -6.20
C PHE A 81 -18.50 12.45 -5.84
N LEU A 82 -17.32 12.26 -5.24
CA LEU A 82 -16.79 10.94 -4.90
C LEU A 82 -17.60 10.27 -3.78
N PRO A 83 -17.64 8.92 -3.76
CA PRO A 83 -18.20 8.16 -2.64
C PRO A 83 -17.46 8.50 -1.34
N LYS A 84 -18.17 8.35 -0.19
CA LYS A 84 -17.65 8.68 1.14
C LYS A 84 -16.36 7.92 1.56
N ASP A 85 -16.03 6.87 0.85
CA ASP A 85 -14.87 6.00 1.10
C ASP A 85 -13.64 6.35 0.25
N ILE A 86 -13.69 7.40 -0.60
CA ILE A 86 -12.55 7.97 -1.33
C ILE A 86 -12.49 9.48 -1.08
N ALA A 87 -11.31 10.01 -0.77
CA ALA A 87 -11.11 11.44 -0.59
C ALA A 87 -9.83 11.91 -1.31
N ILE A 88 -9.96 13.05 -2.03
CA ILE A 88 -8.83 13.81 -2.57
C ILE A 88 -8.36 14.79 -1.48
N LYS A 89 -7.12 14.64 -1.03
CA LYS A 89 -6.52 15.46 0.03
C LYS A 89 -5.89 16.74 -0.52
N SER A 90 -5.20 16.62 -1.64
CA SER A 90 -4.56 17.75 -2.33
C SER A 90 -4.39 17.45 -3.82
N ILE A 91 -4.26 18.52 -4.61
CA ILE A 91 -3.86 18.47 -6.01
C ILE A 91 -2.74 19.48 -6.17
N LYS A 92 -1.62 19.09 -6.80
CA LYS A 92 -0.44 19.95 -6.98
C LYS A 92 0.07 19.82 -8.40
N ALA A 93 0.48 20.93 -8.99
CA ALA A 93 1.22 20.93 -10.25
C ALA A 93 2.60 20.30 -10.02
N VAL A 94 3.07 19.55 -11.02
CA VAL A 94 4.37 18.88 -10.98
C VAL A 94 5.10 19.05 -12.30
N SER A 95 6.42 18.82 -12.29
CA SER A 95 7.25 18.82 -13.50
C SER A 95 6.72 17.80 -14.52
N GLU A 96 6.94 18.06 -15.81
CA GLU A 96 6.41 17.22 -16.89
C GLU A 96 6.98 15.81 -16.90
N ASP A 97 8.20 15.61 -16.44
CA ASP A 97 8.86 14.33 -16.26
C ASP A 97 8.43 13.57 -15.01
N ALA A 98 7.77 14.24 -14.03
CA ALA A 98 7.31 13.60 -12.81
C ALA A 98 6.35 12.46 -13.08
N HIS A 99 6.59 11.31 -12.45
CA HIS A 99 5.74 10.13 -12.58
C HIS A 99 5.43 9.54 -11.21
N ALA A 100 4.15 9.44 -10.83
CA ALA A 100 3.73 9.01 -9.49
C ALA A 100 4.35 7.68 -9.04
N ARG A 101 4.59 6.73 -9.95
CA ARG A 101 5.21 5.45 -9.61
C ARG A 101 6.73 5.50 -9.58
N PHE A 102 7.35 6.12 -10.59
CA PHE A 102 8.79 6.00 -10.81
C PHE A 102 9.59 7.07 -10.08
N SER A 103 9.01 8.26 -9.85
CA SER A 103 9.65 9.32 -9.05
C SER A 103 9.54 9.11 -7.54
N ALA A 104 8.78 8.11 -7.08
CA ALA A 104 8.61 7.86 -5.65
C ALA A 104 9.86 7.21 -5.04
N LEU A 105 10.38 7.84 -3.99
CA LEU A 105 11.57 7.41 -3.25
C LEU A 105 11.27 6.21 -2.33
N SER A 106 10.15 6.26 -1.62
CA SER A 106 9.77 5.19 -0.71
C SER A 106 8.26 5.03 -0.56
N ARG A 107 7.84 3.88 -0.07
CA ARG A 107 6.47 3.58 0.35
C ARG A 107 6.52 2.98 1.74
N LYS A 108 5.60 3.43 2.61
CA LYS A 108 5.38 2.87 3.94
C LYS A 108 4.04 2.18 3.99
N TYR A 109 4.05 0.97 4.52
CA TYR A 109 2.83 0.22 4.83
C TYR A 109 2.70 0.01 6.33
N ILE A 110 1.46 -0.03 6.79
CA ILE A 110 1.11 -0.39 8.16
C ILE A 110 0.13 -1.55 8.10
N TYR A 111 0.40 -2.63 8.84
CA TYR A 111 -0.54 -3.72 9.04
C TYR A 111 -1.08 -3.68 10.47
N LYS A 112 -2.40 -3.61 10.62
CA LYS A 112 -3.09 -3.46 11.90
C LYS A 112 -3.69 -4.79 12.33
N ILE A 113 -3.41 -5.20 13.58
CA ILE A 113 -3.93 -6.42 14.22
C ILE A 113 -4.62 -6.02 15.51
N SER A 114 -5.86 -6.48 15.72
CA SER A 114 -6.55 -6.41 17.00
C SER A 114 -6.42 -7.74 17.74
N LYS A 115 -5.93 -7.69 18.97
CA LYS A 115 -5.83 -8.87 19.87
C LYS A 115 -7.14 -9.21 20.54
N GLU A 116 -8.13 -8.32 20.46
CA GLU A 116 -9.44 -8.46 21.06
C GLU A 116 -10.52 -8.39 19.98
N LYS A 117 -11.65 -9.05 20.22
CA LYS A 117 -12.82 -8.93 19.35
C LYS A 117 -13.40 -7.51 19.47
N ASN A 118 -13.37 -6.77 18.36
CA ASN A 118 -13.92 -5.41 18.30
C ASN A 118 -14.75 -5.27 17.00
N PRO A 119 -16.09 -5.16 17.08
CA PRO A 119 -16.94 -5.04 15.90
C PRO A 119 -16.68 -3.77 15.09
N PHE A 120 -16.17 -2.70 15.68
CA PHE A 120 -15.82 -1.46 14.97
C PHE A 120 -14.53 -1.56 14.17
N LEU A 121 -13.72 -2.60 14.38
CA LEU A 121 -12.46 -2.85 13.69
C LEU A 121 -12.53 -3.97 12.65
N THR A 122 -13.69 -4.57 12.42
CA THR A 122 -13.87 -5.74 11.53
C THR A 122 -13.35 -5.47 10.12
N ASP A 123 -13.59 -4.27 9.58
CA ASP A 123 -13.12 -3.85 8.26
C ASP A 123 -11.75 -3.16 8.29
N PHE A 124 -11.16 -2.91 9.47
CA PHE A 124 -10.02 -2.01 9.63
C PHE A 124 -8.79 -2.66 10.29
N ALA A 125 -8.93 -3.88 10.82
CA ALA A 125 -7.84 -4.63 11.41
C ALA A 125 -8.05 -6.14 11.25
N TYR A 126 -6.97 -6.90 11.27
CA TYR A 126 -7.03 -8.35 11.38
C TYR A 126 -7.22 -8.73 12.85
N GLN A 127 -8.30 -9.47 13.17
CA GLN A 127 -8.51 -9.98 14.52
C GLN A 127 -7.72 -11.27 14.72
N LEU A 128 -6.78 -11.27 15.66
CA LEU A 128 -5.92 -12.40 15.95
C LEU A 128 -5.75 -12.58 17.47
N HIS A 129 -6.38 -13.61 18.02
CA HIS A 129 -6.35 -13.88 19.47
C HIS A 129 -5.20 -14.79 19.92
N ALA A 130 -4.41 -15.32 18.96
CA ALA A 130 -3.28 -16.19 19.29
C ALA A 130 -2.22 -15.46 20.13
N PRO A 131 -1.58 -16.14 21.11
CA PRO A 131 -0.43 -15.60 21.80
C PRO A 131 0.72 -15.37 20.80
N LEU A 132 1.42 -14.26 20.95
CA LEU A 132 2.50 -13.86 20.04
C LEU A 132 3.78 -13.53 20.81
N HIS A 133 4.87 -14.13 20.40
CA HIS A 133 6.21 -13.85 20.94
C HIS A 133 6.84 -12.64 20.22
N LEU A 134 6.51 -11.41 20.65
CA LEU A 134 6.88 -10.17 19.99
C LEU A 134 8.39 -10.02 19.76
N LYS A 135 9.22 -10.44 20.72
CA LYS A 135 10.69 -10.37 20.57
C LYS A 135 11.18 -11.21 19.39
N LYS A 136 10.67 -12.44 19.22
CA LYS A 136 11.03 -13.28 18.07
C LYS A 136 10.52 -12.68 16.75
N MET A 137 9.32 -12.08 16.75
CA MET A 137 8.78 -11.39 15.57
C MET A 137 9.64 -10.19 15.18
N GLN A 138 10.13 -9.41 16.15
CA GLN A 138 11.02 -8.27 15.86
C GLN A 138 12.37 -8.76 15.33
N THR A 139 12.99 -9.77 15.95
CA THR A 139 14.23 -10.37 15.43
C THR A 139 14.08 -10.87 14.00
N ALA A 140 12.95 -11.49 13.64
CA ALA A 140 12.67 -11.90 12.26
C ALA A 140 12.43 -10.70 11.32
N ALA A 141 11.81 -9.62 11.81
CA ALA A 141 11.65 -8.39 11.05
C ALA A 141 12.98 -7.68 10.77
N ASP A 142 13.90 -7.69 11.75
CA ASP A 142 15.25 -7.11 11.61
C ASP A 142 16.06 -7.83 10.52
N LEU A 143 15.85 -9.14 10.32
CA LEU A 143 16.49 -9.88 9.22
C LEU A 143 16.10 -9.31 7.85
N LEU A 144 14.88 -8.77 7.68
CA LEU A 144 14.45 -8.20 6.40
C LEU A 144 15.36 -7.05 5.95
N LEU A 145 15.95 -6.29 6.85
CA LEU A 145 16.82 -5.16 6.51
C LEU A 145 18.16 -5.58 5.87
N GLN A 146 18.49 -6.87 5.95
CA GLN A 146 19.76 -7.43 5.47
C GLN A 146 19.66 -8.06 4.07
N TRP A 147 18.44 -8.19 3.53
CA TRP A 147 18.17 -8.82 2.24
C TRP A 147 17.74 -7.80 1.18
N GLN A 148 17.91 -8.17 -0.07
CA GLN A 148 17.42 -7.40 -1.21
C GLN A 148 16.48 -8.21 -2.11
N ASP A 149 16.71 -9.52 -2.23
CA ASP A 149 15.90 -10.38 -3.09
C ASP A 149 14.73 -11.00 -2.32
N TYR A 150 13.52 -10.54 -2.65
CA TYR A 150 12.28 -10.96 -2.00
C TYR A 150 11.43 -11.91 -2.85
N THR A 151 12.06 -12.73 -3.68
CA THR A 151 11.37 -13.73 -4.51
C THR A 151 10.45 -14.63 -3.67
N ALA A 152 10.88 -15.01 -2.46
CA ALA A 152 10.09 -15.83 -1.53
C ALA A 152 8.73 -15.20 -1.18
N PHE A 153 8.64 -13.86 -1.16
CA PHE A 153 7.46 -13.09 -0.82
C PHE A 153 6.74 -12.47 -2.02
N SER A 154 6.95 -12.99 -3.22
CA SER A 154 6.28 -12.51 -4.42
C SER A 154 5.13 -13.43 -4.84
N LYS A 155 4.03 -12.85 -5.37
CA LYS A 155 2.99 -13.64 -6.05
C LYS A 155 3.47 -14.13 -7.42
N THR A 156 3.00 -15.33 -7.84
CA THR A 156 3.22 -15.85 -9.20
C THR A 156 2.58 -14.89 -10.23
N ASN A 157 3.18 -14.82 -11.41
CA ASN A 157 2.66 -14.04 -12.55
C ASN A 157 2.41 -12.55 -12.26
N ALA A 158 3.29 -11.93 -11.45
CA ALA A 158 3.18 -10.52 -11.11
C ALA A 158 3.79 -9.58 -12.16
N GLY A 159 4.42 -10.10 -13.22
CA GLY A 159 5.05 -9.32 -14.30
C GLY A 159 6.20 -8.44 -13.80
N ASN A 160 6.93 -8.88 -12.78
CA ASN A 160 8.10 -8.17 -12.28
C ASN A 160 9.34 -8.56 -13.09
N GLU A 161 10.13 -7.57 -13.52
CA GLU A 161 11.44 -7.78 -14.16
C GLU A 161 12.46 -8.34 -13.17
N HIS A 162 12.40 -7.90 -11.91
CA HIS A 162 13.23 -8.39 -10.83
C HIS A 162 12.47 -8.37 -9.49
N HIS A 163 13.00 -9.07 -8.49
CA HIS A 163 12.40 -9.17 -7.14
C HIS A 163 13.20 -8.40 -6.07
N LEU A 164 14.08 -7.48 -6.50
CA LEU A 164 14.90 -6.69 -5.60
C LEU A 164 14.08 -5.54 -5.01
N CYS A 165 14.18 -5.38 -3.69
CA CYS A 165 13.59 -4.29 -2.90
C CYS A 165 14.57 -3.93 -1.78
N ASP A 166 14.68 -2.61 -1.48
CA ASP A 166 15.49 -2.12 -0.36
C ASP A 166 14.55 -1.73 0.78
N ILE A 167 14.46 -2.61 1.80
CA ILE A 167 13.67 -2.33 3.01
C ILE A 167 14.54 -1.51 3.96
N THR A 168 14.06 -0.34 4.34
CA THR A 168 14.76 0.59 5.24
C THR A 168 14.23 0.57 6.66
N GLU A 169 12.98 0.12 6.86
CA GLU A 169 12.34 -0.01 8.17
C GLU A 169 11.44 -1.23 8.20
N ALA A 170 11.50 -2.01 9.28
CA ALA A 170 10.58 -3.12 9.54
C ALA A 170 10.47 -3.33 11.06
N PHE A 171 9.37 -2.90 11.67
CA PHE A 171 9.23 -3.00 13.13
C PHE A 171 7.79 -3.19 13.60
N TRP A 172 7.66 -3.75 14.81
CA TRP A 172 6.42 -3.96 15.51
C TRP A 172 6.20 -2.91 16.60
N LYS A 173 4.97 -2.37 16.67
CA LYS A 173 4.54 -1.44 17.72
C LYS A 173 3.28 -1.98 18.39
N VAL A 174 3.25 -1.96 19.72
CA VAL A 174 2.07 -2.29 20.54
C VAL A 174 1.44 -1.00 21.04
N ASP A 175 0.12 -0.93 20.99
CA ASP A 175 -0.66 0.17 21.53
C ASP A 175 -1.98 -0.40 22.09
N GLY A 176 -2.04 -0.60 23.41
CA GLY A 176 -3.14 -1.29 24.07
C GLY A 176 -3.37 -2.70 23.51
N SER A 177 -4.59 -2.97 23.05
CA SER A 177 -4.96 -4.24 22.40
C SER A 177 -4.60 -4.30 20.92
N MET A 178 -4.01 -3.24 20.36
CA MET A 178 -3.60 -3.18 18.97
C MET A 178 -2.13 -3.49 18.79
N LEU A 179 -1.82 -4.22 17.73
CA LEU A 179 -0.46 -4.51 17.28
C LEU A 179 -0.32 -4.00 15.83
N TYR A 180 0.75 -3.28 15.57
CA TYR A 180 1.05 -2.68 14.27
C TYR A 180 2.39 -3.20 13.75
N PHE A 181 2.39 -3.70 12.52
CA PHE A 181 3.62 -3.92 11.77
C PHE A 181 3.82 -2.76 10.79
N GLN A 182 4.95 -2.10 10.86
CA GLN A 182 5.33 -1.02 9.93
C GLN A 182 6.51 -1.47 9.09
N ILE A 183 6.44 -1.19 7.79
CA ILE A 183 7.50 -1.54 6.84
C ILE A 183 7.62 -0.45 5.78
N THR A 184 8.86 -0.01 5.53
CA THR A 184 9.19 1.00 4.53
C THR A 184 10.23 0.44 3.56
N ALA A 185 10.03 0.64 2.25
CA ALA A 185 10.97 0.26 1.21
C ALA A 185 10.90 1.20 0.00
N ASN A 186 11.91 1.15 -0.87
CA ASN A 186 11.89 1.84 -2.17
C ASN A 186 10.74 1.34 -3.05
N ARG A 187 10.43 0.03 -3.00
CA ARG A 187 9.31 -0.61 -3.71
C ARG A 187 8.85 -1.88 -2.98
N PHE A 188 7.67 -2.36 -3.34
CA PHE A 188 7.16 -3.65 -2.90
C PHE A 188 6.66 -4.47 -4.08
N LEU A 189 6.79 -5.79 -3.98
CA LEU A 189 6.23 -6.75 -4.91
C LEU A 189 4.73 -6.97 -4.60
N ARG A 190 3.98 -7.45 -5.57
CA ARG A 190 2.55 -7.75 -5.40
C ARG A 190 2.32 -8.75 -4.26
N GLY A 191 1.54 -8.34 -3.25
CA GLY A 191 1.20 -9.14 -2.08
C GLY A 191 2.33 -9.32 -1.06
N MET A 192 3.52 -8.72 -1.29
CA MET A 192 4.74 -8.89 -0.48
C MET A 192 4.50 -8.59 1.00
N VAL A 193 3.96 -7.43 1.33
CA VAL A 193 3.76 -7.02 2.74
C VAL A 193 2.85 -7.99 3.48
N ARG A 194 1.78 -8.49 2.84
CA ARG A 194 0.87 -9.46 3.44
C ARG A 194 1.53 -10.83 3.67
N LEU A 195 2.40 -11.26 2.75
CA LEU A 195 3.17 -12.50 2.89
C LEU A 195 4.22 -12.39 4.00
N ILE A 196 4.97 -11.28 4.03
CA ILE A 196 5.94 -10.99 5.10
C ILE A 196 5.24 -10.98 6.46
N THR A 197 4.18 -10.18 6.60
CA THR A 197 3.43 -10.09 7.87
C THR A 197 2.95 -11.46 8.33
N GLY A 198 2.42 -12.26 7.42
CA GLY A 198 1.95 -13.61 7.74
C GLY A 198 3.07 -14.54 8.20
N ALA A 199 4.23 -14.51 7.55
CA ALA A 199 5.39 -15.29 7.96
C ALA A 199 5.91 -14.84 9.35
N LEU A 200 5.99 -13.53 9.60
CA LEU A 200 6.35 -12.99 10.92
C LEU A 200 5.36 -13.42 12.01
N LEU A 201 4.07 -13.51 11.70
CA LEU A 201 3.07 -14.05 12.63
C LEU A 201 3.27 -15.55 12.89
N GLN A 202 3.70 -16.36 11.88
CA GLN A 202 4.05 -17.77 12.13
C GLN A 202 5.23 -17.88 13.10
N VAL A 203 6.24 -17.00 12.98
CA VAL A 203 7.35 -16.93 13.94
C VAL A 203 6.83 -16.54 15.34
N GLY A 204 5.94 -15.55 15.43
CA GLY A 204 5.35 -15.12 16.69
C GLY A 204 4.50 -16.18 17.39
N MET A 205 3.80 -17.01 16.62
CA MET A 205 3.03 -18.16 17.11
C MET A 205 3.88 -19.42 17.34
N GLU A 206 5.22 -19.32 17.16
CA GLU A 206 6.17 -20.44 17.29
C GLU A 206 5.90 -21.62 16.33
N LYS A 207 5.23 -21.35 15.20
CA LYS A 207 4.96 -22.32 14.12
C LYS A 207 6.03 -22.31 13.02
N MET A 208 6.95 -21.35 13.08
CA MET A 208 8.12 -21.22 12.23
C MET A 208 9.29 -20.77 13.11
N SER A 209 10.43 -21.41 12.98
CA SER A 209 11.65 -20.98 13.67
C SER A 209 12.27 -19.76 12.97
N LEU A 210 13.15 -19.02 13.67
CA LEU A 210 13.92 -17.94 13.03
C LEU A 210 14.84 -18.47 11.92
N GLU A 211 15.35 -19.68 12.09
CA GLU A 211 16.21 -20.34 11.09
C GLU A 211 15.39 -20.70 9.82
N ASP A 212 14.17 -21.25 9.97
CA ASP A 212 13.30 -21.52 8.82
C ASP A 212 12.94 -20.22 8.07
N PHE A 213 12.69 -19.12 8.81
CA PHE A 213 12.42 -17.82 8.20
C PHE A 213 13.63 -17.30 7.41
N LYS A 214 14.83 -17.44 7.96
CA LYS A 214 16.09 -17.08 7.28
C LYS A 214 16.31 -17.94 6.04
N GLN A 215 16.19 -19.26 6.15
CA GLN A 215 16.30 -20.18 5.02
C GLN A 215 15.28 -19.86 3.91
N MET A 216 14.07 -19.43 4.26
CA MET A 216 13.07 -19.00 3.28
C MET A 216 13.56 -17.78 2.47
N LEU A 217 14.18 -16.79 3.12
CA LEU A 217 14.80 -15.64 2.45
C LEU A 217 15.95 -16.09 1.53
N GLU A 218 16.88 -16.93 2.05
CA GLU A 218 18.05 -17.42 1.34
C GLU A 218 17.69 -18.27 0.12
N SER A 219 16.70 -19.14 0.25
CA SER A 219 16.30 -20.07 -0.79
C SER A 219 15.74 -19.40 -2.04
N LYS A 220 15.26 -18.15 -1.92
CA LYS A 220 14.55 -17.40 -2.97
C LYS A 220 13.36 -18.18 -3.57
N LYS A 221 12.94 -19.25 -2.90
CA LYS A 221 11.81 -20.08 -3.32
C LYS A 221 10.54 -19.59 -2.64
N ARG A 222 9.49 -19.50 -3.42
CA ARG A 222 8.17 -19.22 -2.84
C ARG A 222 7.77 -20.35 -1.92
N ASP A 223 7.39 -20.00 -0.70
CA ASP A 223 6.79 -20.96 0.19
C ASP A 223 5.37 -21.31 -0.33
N THR A 224 5.10 -22.62 -0.45
CA THR A 224 3.78 -23.12 -0.86
C THR A 224 2.73 -22.92 0.23
N ARG A 225 3.17 -22.73 1.49
CA ARG A 225 2.29 -22.37 2.61
C ARG A 225 1.74 -20.96 2.38
N ARG A 226 0.43 -20.81 2.44
CA ARG A 226 -0.24 -19.52 2.18
C ARG A 226 -0.24 -18.66 3.43
N PHE A 227 0.82 -17.89 3.66
CA PHE A 227 0.93 -17.00 4.82
C PHE A 227 0.20 -15.65 4.65
N ALA A 228 -0.31 -15.33 3.48
CA ALA A 228 -0.89 -14.01 3.24
C ALA A 228 -2.00 -13.67 4.25
N VAL A 229 -1.75 -12.68 5.10
CA VAL A 229 -2.75 -12.18 6.05
C VAL A 229 -3.90 -11.46 5.35
N PRO A 230 -5.08 -11.33 6.00
CA PRO A 230 -6.25 -10.66 5.42
C PRO A 230 -5.97 -9.21 4.98
N PRO A 231 -6.60 -8.72 3.89
CA PRO A 231 -6.28 -7.40 3.33
C PRO A 231 -6.74 -6.21 4.18
N GLN A 232 -7.84 -6.36 4.94
CA GLN A 232 -8.43 -5.27 5.73
C GLN A 232 -7.52 -4.74 6.84
N GLY A 233 -6.48 -5.47 7.22
CA GLY A 233 -5.46 -4.97 8.15
C GLY A 233 -4.39 -4.10 7.46
N LEU A 234 -4.27 -4.13 6.12
CA LEU A 234 -3.17 -3.48 5.40
C LEU A 234 -3.55 -2.08 4.92
N TYR A 235 -2.63 -1.15 5.15
CA TYR A 235 -2.73 0.25 4.74
C TYR A 235 -1.47 0.68 4.00
N LEU A 236 -1.61 1.24 2.79
CA LEU A 236 -0.58 2.11 2.23
C LEU A 236 -0.63 3.42 3.03
N ALA A 237 0.40 3.68 3.84
CA ALA A 237 0.37 4.76 4.82
C ALA A 237 1.02 6.04 4.33
N GLU A 238 2.12 5.93 3.59
CA GLU A 238 2.88 7.08 3.10
C GLU A 238 3.62 6.74 1.80
N VAL A 239 3.72 7.73 0.91
CA VAL A 239 4.59 7.69 -0.28
C VAL A 239 5.42 8.96 -0.29
N LYS A 240 6.74 8.85 -0.35
CA LYS A 240 7.66 10.01 -0.38
C LYS A 240 8.18 10.27 -1.79
N TYR A 241 8.33 11.55 -2.09
CA TYR A 241 8.89 12.06 -3.34
C TYR A 241 9.99 13.08 -3.08
N PRO A 242 10.89 13.32 -4.05
CA PRO A 242 11.76 14.48 -4.04
C PRO A 242 10.93 15.77 -4.03
N ALA A 243 11.35 16.77 -3.25
CA ALA A 243 10.59 18.03 -3.14
C ALA A 243 10.55 18.82 -4.46
N GLU A 244 11.60 18.71 -5.25
CA GLU A 244 11.82 19.40 -6.51
C GLU A 244 10.85 19.05 -7.64
N ILE A 245 10.12 17.92 -7.53
CA ILE A 245 9.11 17.58 -8.54
C ILE A 245 7.84 18.43 -8.43
N PHE A 246 7.60 19.03 -7.25
CA PHE A 246 6.44 19.87 -7.02
C PHE A 246 6.75 21.31 -7.45
N ILE A 247 5.90 21.85 -8.31
CA ILE A 247 5.99 23.25 -8.74
C ILE A 247 5.32 24.07 -7.64
N ASN A 248 6.10 24.94 -6.97
CA ASN A 248 5.56 25.89 -6.01
C ASN A 248 4.70 26.92 -6.78
N GLU A 249 3.45 27.09 -6.33
CA GLU A 249 2.56 28.15 -6.78
C GLU A 249 3.00 29.52 -6.25
#